data_f6b8c9ab3e0ee09e64bdf95944c81d86
#
_entry.id   f6b8c9ab3e0ee09e64bdf95944c81d86
#
_cell.length_a   1.000
_cell.length_b   1.000
_cell.length_c   1.000
_cell.angle_alpha   90.00
_cell.angle_beta   90.00
_cell.angle_gamma   90.00
#
_symmetry.space_group_name_H-M   'P 1'
#
loop_
_entity.id
_entity.type
_entity.pdbx_description
1 polymer ?
#
loop_
_entity_poly.entity_id
_entity_poly.type
_entity_poly.pdbx_seq_one_letter_code
_entity_poly.pdbx_strand_id
1 'polypeptide(L)'
;MALRNEHDELWHEYPEISKNIEIMKIFKIKPYSLLMSAYKSLTIKDFEKILNYIIIIGFRYSIICGKNPNEIEKVYNRIANEIYQTKKFEKSQLEEVYVKDEEFLSSFNYKDFNNTKNNKIIKYILAKYEKSKEGGISITLSDEQYTIEHILPQNTNEEWGENNYNFDSLIYRLGNLCLLERKMNNDISNNPYDRKAKIYKNSNIKTTKEIPEQYSTWEASNN
;
A
#
# COMPACT_ATOMS: atom_id res chain seq x y z
N MET A 1 -16.66 -15.06 -11.75
CA MET A 1 -17.15 -13.67 -11.75
C MET A 1 -15.93 -12.76 -11.87
N ALA A 2 -15.81 -12.07 -12.99
CA ALA A 2 -14.65 -11.24 -13.38
C ALA A 2 -14.17 -10.25 -12.29
N LEU A 3 -15.09 -9.66 -11.51
CA LEU A 3 -14.74 -8.74 -10.41
C LEU A 3 -13.95 -9.36 -9.25
N ARG A 4 -13.72 -10.68 -9.28
CA ARG A 4 -12.91 -11.41 -8.28
C ARG A 4 -11.64 -12.03 -8.86
N ASN A 5 -11.47 -11.90 -10.18
CA ASN A 5 -10.36 -12.49 -10.91
C ASN A 5 -9.70 -11.40 -11.76
N GLU A 6 -8.54 -10.92 -11.35
CA GLU A 6 -7.72 -9.95 -12.07
C GLU A 6 -7.22 -10.47 -13.42
N HIS A 7 -7.17 -11.78 -13.60
CA HIS A 7 -6.73 -12.45 -14.83
C HIS A 7 -7.89 -12.87 -15.73
N ASP A 8 -9.12 -12.40 -15.46
CA ASP A 8 -10.27 -12.69 -16.29
C ASP A 8 -10.08 -12.07 -17.68
N GLU A 9 -10.46 -12.82 -18.74
CA GLU A 9 -10.32 -12.39 -20.14
C GLU A 9 -10.97 -11.02 -20.39
N LEU A 10 -12.03 -10.71 -19.66
CA LEU A 10 -12.73 -9.43 -19.75
C LEU A 10 -11.81 -8.21 -19.46
N TRP A 11 -10.73 -8.41 -18.70
CA TRP A 11 -9.81 -7.34 -18.31
C TRP A 11 -8.51 -7.29 -19.11
N HIS A 12 -8.31 -8.17 -20.11
CA HIS A 12 -7.07 -8.22 -20.89
C HIS A 12 -6.76 -6.89 -21.58
N GLU A 13 -7.80 -6.20 -22.08
CA GLU A 13 -7.64 -4.89 -22.72
C GLU A 13 -7.62 -3.72 -21.70
N TYR A 14 -7.80 -4.01 -20.40
CA TYR A 14 -7.91 -3.01 -19.34
C TYR A 14 -6.94 -3.29 -18.19
N PRO A 15 -5.62 -3.12 -18.39
CA PRO A 15 -4.61 -3.51 -17.41
C PRO A 15 -4.73 -2.76 -16.06
N GLU A 16 -5.19 -1.51 -16.05
CA GLU A 16 -5.40 -0.77 -14.81
C GLU A 16 -6.62 -1.30 -14.02
N ILE A 17 -7.65 -1.79 -14.70
CA ILE A 17 -8.78 -2.48 -14.04
C ILE A 17 -8.30 -3.79 -13.41
N SER A 18 -7.58 -4.62 -14.15
CA SER A 18 -6.97 -5.87 -13.66
C SER A 18 -6.16 -5.62 -12.40
N LYS A 19 -5.23 -4.68 -12.44
CA LYS A 19 -4.39 -4.28 -11.30
C LYS A 19 -5.19 -3.78 -10.10
N ASN A 20 -6.21 -2.98 -10.32
CA ASN A 20 -7.06 -2.47 -9.24
C ASN A 20 -7.90 -3.59 -8.61
N ILE A 21 -8.31 -4.61 -9.37
CA ILE A 21 -8.97 -5.81 -8.84
C ILE A 21 -8.01 -6.60 -7.94
N GLU A 22 -6.75 -6.75 -8.34
CA GLU A 22 -5.71 -7.35 -7.49
C GLU A 22 -5.56 -6.58 -6.17
N ILE A 23 -5.45 -5.25 -6.23
CA ILE A 23 -5.33 -4.39 -5.03
C ILE A 23 -6.56 -4.52 -4.13
N MET A 24 -7.76 -4.52 -4.71
CA MET A 24 -9.02 -4.72 -3.98
C MET A 24 -9.02 -6.02 -3.18
N LYS A 25 -8.49 -7.12 -3.77
CA LYS A 25 -8.33 -8.42 -3.08
C LYS A 25 -7.33 -8.33 -1.93
N ILE A 26 -6.20 -7.66 -2.12
CA ILE A 26 -5.17 -7.44 -1.09
C ILE A 26 -5.74 -6.66 0.09
N PHE A 27 -6.53 -5.62 -0.18
CA PHE A 27 -7.19 -4.80 0.84
C PHE A 27 -8.42 -5.49 1.45
N LYS A 28 -8.85 -6.63 0.89
CA LYS A 28 -10.04 -7.40 1.31
C LYS A 28 -11.33 -6.58 1.29
N ILE A 29 -11.43 -5.57 0.43
CA ILE A 29 -12.65 -4.80 0.22
C ILE A 29 -13.56 -5.49 -0.77
N LYS A 30 -14.89 -5.40 -0.53
CA LYS A 30 -15.89 -6.17 -1.28
C LYS A 30 -17.00 -5.28 -1.85
N PRO A 31 -16.71 -4.28 -2.68
CA PRO A 31 -17.67 -3.32 -3.21
C PRO A 31 -18.46 -3.88 -4.40
N TYR A 32 -18.82 -5.16 -4.37
CA TYR A 32 -19.33 -5.86 -5.54
C TYR A 32 -20.65 -5.33 -6.06
N SER A 33 -21.55 -4.85 -5.18
CA SER A 33 -22.82 -4.23 -5.59
C SER A 33 -22.58 -2.97 -6.43
N LEU A 34 -21.70 -2.09 -5.95
CA LEU A 34 -21.35 -0.85 -6.63
C LEU A 34 -20.66 -1.14 -7.97
N LEU A 35 -19.66 -2.02 -7.98
CA LEU A 35 -18.94 -2.36 -9.20
C LEU A 35 -19.82 -3.05 -10.23
N MET A 36 -20.73 -3.92 -9.80
CA MET A 36 -21.67 -4.58 -10.72
C MET A 36 -22.65 -3.58 -11.34
N SER A 37 -23.17 -2.66 -10.54
CA SER A 37 -24.07 -1.61 -11.02
C SER A 37 -23.35 -0.67 -11.97
N ALA A 38 -22.13 -0.25 -11.66
CA ALA A 38 -21.31 0.61 -12.50
C ALA A 38 -20.97 -0.07 -13.83
N TYR A 39 -20.54 -1.32 -13.81
CA TYR A 39 -20.20 -2.07 -15.04
C TYR A 39 -21.39 -2.22 -15.99
N LYS A 40 -22.59 -2.47 -15.44
CA LYS A 40 -23.80 -2.66 -16.24
C LYS A 40 -24.43 -1.37 -16.75
N SER A 41 -24.17 -0.25 -16.11
CA SER A 41 -24.94 0.97 -16.31
C SER A 41 -24.12 2.16 -16.83
N LEU A 42 -22.81 2.11 -16.72
CA LEU A 42 -21.90 3.20 -17.06
C LEU A 42 -20.90 2.81 -18.14
N THR A 43 -20.12 3.76 -18.62
CA THR A 43 -19.00 3.49 -19.53
C THR A 43 -17.87 2.76 -18.82
N ILE A 44 -17.03 2.04 -19.56
CA ILE A 44 -15.86 1.36 -18.99
C ILE A 44 -14.89 2.35 -18.33
N LYS A 45 -14.78 3.58 -18.86
CA LYS A 45 -13.97 4.66 -18.27
C LYS A 45 -14.53 5.11 -16.91
N ASP A 46 -15.83 5.20 -16.76
CA ASP A 46 -16.45 5.57 -15.49
C ASP A 46 -16.36 4.43 -14.48
N PHE A 47 -16.49 3.18 -14.93
CA PHE A 47 -16.23 2.00 -14.12
C PHE A 47 -14.79 2.01 -13.56
N GLU A 48 -13.80 2.28 -14.40
CA GLU A 48 -12.39 2.37 -14.00
C GLU A 48 -12.16 3.49 -12.97
N LYS A 49 -12.76 4.66 -13.18
CA LYS A 49 -12.71 5.77 -12.20
C LYS A 49 -13.31 5.38 -10.86
N ILE A 50 -14.49 4.74 -10.87
CA ILE A 50 -15.16 4.29 -9.64
C ILE A 50 -14.28 3.26 -8.92
N LEU A 51 -13.70 2.29 -9.64
CA LEU A 51 -12.80 1.31 -9.07
C LEU A 51 -11.56 1.97 -8.44
N ASN A 52 -10.98 2.99 -9.08
CA ASN A 52 -9.89 3.80 -8.52
C ASN A 52 -10.32 4.51 -7.22
N TYR A 53 -11.49 5.13 -7.18
CA TYR A 53 -12.00 5.76 -5.95
C TYR A 53 -12.18 4.75 -4.83
N ILE A 54 -12.71 3.57 -5.13
CA ILE A 54 -12.86 2.47 -4.17
C ILE A 54 -11.52 2.05 -3.58
N ILE A 55 -10.45 1.94 -4.40
CA ILE A 55 -9.10 1.62 -3.92
C ILE A 55 -8.58 2.71 -2.99
N ILE A 56 -8.69 3.99 -3.38
CA ILE A 56 -8.24 5.12 -2.56
C ILE A 56 -8.99 5.15 -1.23
N ILE A 57 -10.31 5.03 -1.27
CA ILE A 57 -11.15 5.04 -0.06
C ILE A 57 -10.84 3.81 0.80
N GLY A 58 -10.77 2.63 0.22
CA GLY A 58 -10.44 1.40 0.94
C GLY A 58 -9.08 1.47 1.63
N PHE A 59 -8.07 2.06 0.96
CA PHE A 59 -6.76 2.31 1.56
C PHE A 59 -6.85 3.25 2.76
N ARG A 60 -7.46 4.43 2.56
CA ARG A 60 -7.58 5.45 3.62
C ARG A 60 -8.43 4.96 4.79
N TYR A 61 -9.63 4.50 4.49
CA TYR A 61 -10.66 4.14 5.45
C TYR A 61 -10.33 2.86 6.22
N SER A 62 -10.08 1.76 5.49
CA SER A 62 -9.96 0.43 6.10
C SER A 62 -8.53 0.08 6.45
N ILE A 63 -7.56 0.33 5.54
CA ILE A 63 -6.17 -0.11 5.75
C ILE A 63 -5.48 0.81 6.75
N ILE A 64 -5.54 2.12 6.54
CA ILE A 64 -4.80 3.06 7.39
C ILE A 64 -5.60 3.42 8.64
N CYS A 65 -6.83 3.89 8.51
CA CYS A 65 -7.60 4.36 9.66
C CYS A 65 -8.35 3.25 10.41
N GLY A 66 -8.37 2.01 9.90
CA GLY A 66 -8.97 0.86 10.59
C GLY A 66 -10.47 0.99 10.88
N LYS A 67 -11.19 1.80 10.09
CA LYS A 67 -12.62 2.04 10.29
C LYS A 67 -13.47 0.84 9.90
N ASN A 68 -14.69 0.78 10.43
CA ASN A 68 -15.60 -0.34 10.23
C ASN A 68 -16.03 -0.51 8.76
N PRO A 69 -15.69 -1.63 8.10
CA PRO A 69 -16.03 -1.87 6.71
C PRO A 69 -17.55 -1.98 6.44
N ASN A 70 -18.37 -2.27 7.45
CA ASN A 70 -19.81 -2.37 7.28
C ASN A 70 -20.46 -1.01 6.97
N GLU A 71 -19.87 0.09 7.46
CA GLU A 71 -20.39 1.42 7.17
C GLU A 71 -20.14 1.81 5.72
N ILE A 72 -18.96 1.51 5.20
CA ILE A 72 -18.63 1.76 3.80
C ILE A 72 -19.48 0.92 2.84
N GLU A 73 -19.82 -0.32 3.24
CA GLU A 73 -20.68 -1.20 2.44
C GLU A 73 -22.08 -0.64 2.28
N LYS A 74 -22.67 -0.04 3.33
CA LYS A 74 -23.99 0.63 3.25
C LYS A 74 -23.99 1.74 2.19
N VAL A 75 -22.93 2.56 2.18
CA VAL A 75 -22.78 3.66 1.21
C VAL A 75 -22.64 3.10 -0.21
N TYR A 76 -21.82 2.07 -0.40
CA TYR A 76 -21.68 1.42 -1.71
C TYR A 76 -22.97 0.80 -2.23
N ASN A 77 -23.78 0.19 -1.36
CA ASN A 77 -25.08 -0.35 -1.74
C ASN A 77 -26.08 0.75 -2.14
N ARG A 78 -26.09 1.89 -1.44
CA ARG A 78 -26.89 3.05 -1.79
C ARG A 78 -26.51 3.59 -3.17
N ILE A 79 -25.22 3.85 -3.40
CA ILE A 79 -24.71 4.37 -4.67
C ILE A 79 -24.98 3.37 -5.81
N ALA A 80 -24.84 2.07 -5.57
CA ALA A 80 -25.16 1.04 -6.55
C ALA A 80 -26.61 1.14 -7.04
N ASN A 81 -27.54 1.36 -6.12
CA ASN A 81 -28.95 1.53 -6.46
C ASN A 81 -29.21 2.85 -7.22
N GLU A 82 -28.60 3.94 -6.81
CA GLU A 82 -28.68 5.24 -7.51
C GLU A 82 -28.14 5.14 -8.95
N ILE A 83 -27.00 4.50 -9.16
CA ILE A 83 -26.43 4.26 -10.50
C ILE A 83 -27.38 3.40 -11.35
N TYR A 84 -27.95 2.35 -10.74
CA TYR A 84 -28.88 1.49 -11.47
C TYR A 84 -30.11 2.25 -11.99
N GLN A 85 -30.63 3.16 -11.18
CA GLN A 85 -31.81 3.98 -11.51
C GLN A 85 -31.48 5.13 -12.47
N THR A 86 -30.43 5.89 -12.18
CA THR A 86 -30.14 7.15 -12.87
C THR A 86 -29.18 7.03 -14.04
N LYS A 87 -28.42 5.93 -14.11
CA LYS A 87 -27.30 5.73 -15.06
C LYS A 87 -26.24 6.82 -14.95
N LYS A 88 -26.07 7.40 -13.76
CA LYS A 88 -25.10 8.45 -13.46
C LYS A 88 -24.35 8.14 -12.18
N PHE A 89 -23.12 8.65 -12.11
CA PHE A 89 -22.28 8.62 -10.91
C PHE A 89 -21.64 9.98 -10.72
N GLU A 90 -21.70 10.47 -9.48
CA GLU A 90 -21.02 11.69 -9.05
C GLU A 90 -20.05 11.38 -7.92
N LYS A 91 -18.83 11.92 -7.99
CA LYS A 91 -17.79 11.70 -6.96
C LYS A 91 -18.25 12.10 -5.55
N SER A 92 -19.08 13.12 -5.45
CA SER A 92 -19.65 13.61 -4.19
C SER A 92 -20.42 12.54 -3.41
N GLN A 93 -20.98 11.54 -4.08
CA GLN A 93 -21.66 10.41 -3.43
C GLN A 93 -20.75 9.60 -2.50
N LEU A 94 -19.41 9.68 -2.71
CA LEU A 94 -18.40 8.99 -1.90
C LEU A 94 -17.82 9.85 -0.77
N GLU A 95 -18.20 11.12 -0.64
CA GLU A 95 -17.64 12.04 0.38
C GLU A 95 -17.86 11.55 1.81
N GLU A 96 -19.01 10.91 2.07
CA GLU A 96 -19.37 10.37 3.38
C GLU A 96 -18.35 9.34 3.92
N VAL A 97 -17.71 8.59 3.01
CA VAL A 97 -16.73 7.56 3.36
C VAL A 97 -15.28 7.95 3.02
N TYR A 98 -15.09 9.17 2.53
CA TYR A 98 -13.76 9.70 2.26
C TYR A 98 -13.13 10.24 3.53
N VAL A 99 -12.11 9.59 4.04
CA VAL A 99 -11.33 10.05 5.21
C VAL A 99 -10.53 11.30 4.82
N LYS A 100 -10.66 12.39 5.58
CA LYS A 100 -9.94 13.66 5.35
C LYS A 100 -8.44 13.49 5.59
N ASP A 101 -7.65 14.40 5.01
CA ASP A 101 -6.19 14.29 5.05
C ASP A 101 -5.61 14.37 6.46
N GLU A 102 -6.17 15.21 7.32
CA GLU A 102 -5.72 15.34 8.73
C GLU A 102 -5.84 14.01 9.49
N GLU A 103 -6.99 13.35 9.41
CA GLU A 103 -7.22 12.05 10.05
C GLU A 103 -6.37 10.96 9.41
N PHE A 104 -6.26 10.96 8.09
CA PHE A 104 -5.43 10.02 7.36
C PHE A 104 -3.96 10.14 7.76
N LEU A 105 -3.38 11.35 7.72
CA LEU A 105 -1.98 11.58 8.05
C LEU A 105 -1.67 11.21 9.50
N SER A 106 -2.55 11.61 10.43
CA SER A 106 -2.42 11.21 11.83
C SER A 106 -2.39 9.69 12.00
N SER A 107 -3.31 8.98 11.35
CA SER A 107 -3.35 7.51 11.42
C SER A 107 -2.15 6.86 10.72
N PHE A 108 -1.71 7.41 9.58
CA PHE A 108 -0.62 6.88 8.77
C PHE A 108 0.71 6.95 9.51
N ASN A 109 1.00 8.06 10.20
CA ASN A 109 2.25 8.28 10.92
C ASN A 109 2.47 7.28 12.06
N TYR A 110 1.39 6.73 12.62
CA TYR A 110 1.47 5.78 13.73
C TYR A 110 1.08 4.35 13.34
N LYS A 111 0.84 4.10 12.03
CA LYS A 111 0.42 2.78 11.57
C LYS A 111 1.51 1.76 11.77
N ASP A 112 1.16 0.68 12.45
CA ASP A 112 1.97 -0.50 12.66
C ASP A 112 1.52 -1.64 11.73
N PHE A 113 2.49 -2.32 11.13
CA PHE A 113 2.29 -3.42 10.18
C PHE A 113 2.90 -4.74 10.69
N ASN A 114 2.72 -5.03 11.96
CA ASN A 114 3.34 -6.15 12.69
C ASN A 114 2.89 -7.57 12.27
N ASN A 115 2.14 -7.72 11.20
CA ASN A 115 1.63 -9.01 10.77
C ASN A 115 2.12 -9.35 9.35
N THR A 116 2.66 -10.56 9.17
CA THR A 116 3.08 -11.10 7.86
C THR A 116 1.98 -11.02 6.79
N LYS A 117 0.70 -11.03 7.20
CA LYS A 117 -0.45 -10.79 6.30
C LYS A 117 -0.45 -9.40 5.67
N ASN A 118 0.30 -8.46 6.23
CA ASN A 118 0.42 -7.08 5.74
C ASN A 118 1.52 -6.91 4.67
N ASN A 119 2.36 -7.92 4.41
CA ASN A 119 3.49 -7.80 3.47
C ASN A 119 3.08 -7.28 2.09
N LYS A 120 1.93 -7.73 1.56
CA LYS A 120 1.43 -7.22 0.27
C LYS A 120 0.99 -5.76 0.35
N ILE A 121 0.44 -5.32 1.49
CA ILE A 121 0.05 -3.93 1.74
C ILE A 121 1.29 -3.05 1.86
N ILE A 122 2.29 -3.48 2.64
CA ILE A 122 3.58 -2.79 2.77
C ILE A 122 4.24 -2.64 1.40
N LYS A 123 4.35 -3.75 0.66
CA LYS A 123 4.92 -3.73 -0.70
C LYS A 123 4.16 -2.78 -1.63
N TYR A 124 2.82 -2.75 -1.54
CA TYR A 124 2.00 -1.79 -2.30
C TYR A 124 2.36 -0.34 -1.96
N ILE A 125 2.46 0.00 -0.67
CA ILE A 125 2.77 1.36 -0.23
C ILE A 125 4.16 1.77 -0.72
N LEU A 126 5.18 0.94 -0.46
CA LEU A 126 6.56 1.21 -0.83
C LEU A 126 6.76 1.28 -2.34
N ALA A 127 6.11 0.39 -3.11
CA ALA A 127 6.14 0.42 -4.58
C ALA A 127 5.45 1.67 -5.15
N LYS A 128 4.37 2.14 -4.54
CA LYS A 128 3.71 3.40 -4.92
C LYS A 128 4.58 4.60 -4.60
N TYR A 129 5.25 4.59 -3.46
CA TYR A 129 6.18 5.65 -3.08
C TYR A 129 7.39 5.69 -4.03
N GLU A 130 7.99 4.53 -4.33
CA GLU A 130 9.07 4.43 -5.32
C GLU A 130 8.64 5.01 -6.68
N LYS A 131 7.48 4.58 -7.20
CA LYS A 131 6.96 5.05 -8.48
C LYS A 131 6.66 6.57 -8.48
N SER A 132 6.42 7.20 -7.35
CA SER A 132 6.16 8.63 -7.24
C SER A 132 7.42 9.49 -7.35
N LYS A 133 8.59 8.90 -7.18
CA LYS A 133 9.87 9.59 -7.31
C LYS A 133 10.25 9.77 -8.78
N GLU A 134 10.84 10.90 -9.11
CA GLU A 134 11.43 11.11 -10.44
C GLU A 134 12.56 10.11 -10.67
N GLY A 135 12.45 9.32 -11.74
CA GLY A 135 13.38 8.20 -12.02
C GLY A 135 13.16 6.95 -11.18
N GLY A 136 12.09 6.91 -10.38
CA GLY A 136 11.70 5.71 -9.63
C GLY A 136 11.16 4.60 -10.53
N ILE A 137 11.47 3.35 -10.18
CA ILE A 137 11.06 2.18 -10.97
C ILE A 137 9.63 1.73 -10.64
N SER A 138 9.00 1.03 -11.58
CA SER A 138 7.68 0.42 -11.37
C SER A 138 7.84 -1.01 -10.87
N ILE A 139 7.43 -1.27 -9.64
CA ILE A 139 7.51 -2.59 -9.00
C ILE A 139 6.10 -3.16 -8.88
N THR A 140 5.88 -4.38 -9.36
CA THR A 140 4.61 -5.10 -9.20
C THR A 140 4.57 -5.86 -7.88
N LEU A 141 3.37 -6.17 -7.40
CA LEU A 141 3.20 -6.87 -6.12
C LEU A 141 3.63 -8.34 -6.19
N SER A 142 3.59 -8.92 -7.39
CA SER A 142 4.04 -10.28 -7.68
C SER A 142 5.54 -10.38 -7.99
N ASP A 143 6.25 -9.25 -8.11
CA ASP A 143 7.66 -9.23 -8.42
C ASP A 143 8.48 -9.73 -7.22
N GLU A 144 9.02 -10.94 -7.36
CA GLU A 144 9.79 -11.59 -6.31
C GLU A 144 11.24 -11.11 -6.23
N GLN A 145 11.71 -10.29 -7.16
CA GLN A 145 13.05 -9.73 -7.13
C GLN A 145 13.22 -8.71 -6.01
N TYR A 146 12.13 -8.05 -5.60
CA TYR A 146 12.12 -7.03 -4.55
C TYR A 146 11.37 -7.51 -3.31
N THR A 147 12.02 -7.41 -2.17
CA THR A 147 11.54 -7.84 -0.86
C THR A 147 11.50 -6.67 0.12
N ILE A 148 10.71 -6.81 1.17
CA ILE A 148 10.67 -5.83 2.27
C ILE A 148 11.91 -6.04 3.13
N GLU A 149 12.65 -4.98 3.35
CA GLU A 149 13.79 -4.89 4.24
C GLU A 149 13.41 -4.08 5.48
N HIS A 150 13.86 -4.53 6.66
CA HIS A 150 13.76 -3.81 7.92
C HIS A 150 15.10 -3.11 8.17
N ILE A 151 15.12 -1.77 8.17
CA ILE A 151 16.33 -0.99 8.39
C ILE A 151 16.86 -1.28 9.79
N LEU A 152 16.04 -1.10 10.82
CA LEU A 152 16.23 -1.71 12.14
C LEU A 152 15.72 -3.14 12.06
N PRO A 153 16.58 -4.18 12.18
CA PRO A 153 16.18 -5.56 11.96
C PRO A 153 15.24 -6.08 13.04
N GLN A 154 14.46 -7.11 12.70
CA GLN A 154 13.55 -7.77 13.63
C GLN A 154 14.29 -8.45 14.80
N ASN A 155 15.50 -8.93 14.56
CA ASN A 155 16.38 -9.52 15.56
C ASN A 155 17.66 -8.68 15.61
N THR A 156 17.74 -7.77 16.57
CA THR A 156 18.95 -6.97 16.83
C THR A 156 20.02 -7.82 17.48
N ASN A 157 21.28 -7.57 17.12
CA ASN A 157 22.46 -8.12 17.79
C ASN A 157 23.16 -7.02 18.61
N GLU A 158 24.22 -7.36 19.31
CA GLU A 158 25.00 -6.44 20.16
C GLU A 158 25.55 -5.23 19.39
N GLU A 159 25.76 -5.35 18.07
CA GLU A 159 26.26 -4.26 17.22
C GLU A 159 25.25 -3.11 17.04
N TRP A 160 23.95 -3.33 17.34
CA TRP A 160 22.91 -2.28 17.36
C TRP A 160 22.88 -1.49 18.69
N GLY A 161 23.72 -1.88 19.66
CA GLY A 161 23.83 -1.27 20.96
C GLY A 161 22.73 -1.69 21.94
N GLU A 162 23.02 -1.56 23.23
CA GLU A 162 22.02 -1.67 24.30
C GLU A 162 21.24 -0.35 24.38
N ASN A 163 20.21 -0.20 23.52
CA ASN A 163 19.33 0.95 23.61
C ASN A 163 18.11 0.59 24.44
N ASN A 164 17.87 1.39 25.50
CA ASN A 164 16.68 1.35 26.35
C ASN A 164 15.38 1.74 25.61
N TYR A 165 15.39 1.77 24.29
CA TYR A 165 14.20 2.05 23.48
C TYR A 165 13.39 0.78 23.28
N ASN A 166 12.09 0.90 23.37
CA ASN A 166 11.17 -0.17 23.00
C ASN A 166 11.19 -0.33 21.46
N PHE A 167 12.25 -0.96 20.94
CA PHE A 167 12.43 -1.21 19.50
C PHE A 167 11.26 -1.97 18.88
N ASP A 168 10.57 -2.81 19.66
CA ASP A 168 9.44 -3.60 19.19
C ASP A 168 8.34 -2.72 18.56
N SER A 169 8.13 -1.52 19.09
CA SER A 169 7.16 -0.56 18.56
C SER A 169 7.59 0.13 17.26
N LEU A 170 8.89 0.08 16.91
CA LEU A 170 9.45 0.77 15.74
C LEU A 170 9.72 -0.16 14.58
N ILE A 171 10.03 -1.43 14.86
CA ILE A 171 10.43 -2.44 13.86
C ILE A 171 9.40 -2.54 12.72
N TYR A 172 8.11 -2.46 13.05
CA TYR A 172 7.02 -2.66 12.09
C TYR A 172 6.39 -1.35 11.59
N ARG A 173 6.96 -0.21 11.91
CA ARG A 173 6.53 1.07 11.32
C ARG A 173 6.99 1.18 9.88
N LEU A 174 6.17 1.81 9.06
CA LEU A 174 6.48 1.99 7.64
C LEU A 174 7.81 2.76 7.44
N GLY A 175 8.12 3.72 8.33
CA GLY A 175 9.39 4.46 8.31
C GLY A 175 10.62 3.57 8.46
N ASN A 176 10.50 2.42 9.12
CA ASN A 176 11.58 1.44 9.24
C ASN A 176 11.66 0.44 8.09
N LEU A 177 10.80 0.55 7.07
CA LEU A 177 10.68 -0.42 5.99
C LEU A 177 11.08 0.19 4.66
N CYS A 178 11.85 -0.55 3.87
CA CYS A 178 12.13 -0.19 2.49
C CYS A 178 12.02 -1.42 1.58
N LEU A 179 11.99 -1.21 0.26
CA LEU A 179 12.15 -2.30 -0.70
C LEU A 179 13.64 -2.47 -1.01
N LEU A 180 14.08 -3.71 -1.13
CA LEU A 180 15.44 -4.03 -1.50
C LEU A 180 15.44 -5.24 -2.44
N GLU A 181 16.42 -5.31 -3.33
CA GLU A 181 16.67 -6.47 -4.16
C GLU A 181 16.86 -7.71 -3.29
N ARG A 182 16.20 -8.81 -3.61
CA ARG A 182 16.20 -10.05 -2.80
C ARG A 182 17.62 -10.52 -2.47
N LYS A 183 18.57 -10.47 -3.44
CA LYS A 183 19.95 -10.86 -3.21
C LYS A 183 20.62 -9.96 -2.17
N MET A 184 20.50 -8.65 -2.33
CA MET A 184 21.06 -7.67 -1.38
C MET A 184 20.44 -7.83 0.00
N ASN A 185 19.13 -8.08 0.07
CA ASN A 185 18.43 -8.29 1.33
C ASN A 185 18.91 -9.54 2.08
N ASN A 186 19.17 -10.62 1.35
CA ASN A 186 19.73 -11.83 1.95
C ASN A 186 21.18 -11.61 2.44
N ASP A 187 21.99 -10.85 1.70
CA ASP A 187 23.39 -10.56 2.04
C ASP A 187 23.52 -9.63 3.25
N ILE A 188 22.54 -8.71 3.41
CA ILE A 188 22.56 -7.66 4.44
C ILE A 188 22.19 -8.20 5.82
N SER A 189 21.22 -9.13 5.90
CA SER A 189 20.76 -9.75 7.15
C SER A 189 20.55 -8.73 8.29
N ASN A 190 21.02 -9.04 9.50
CA ASN A 190 20.91 -8.21 10.69
C ASN A 190 22.11 -7.26 10.90
N ASN A 191 22.85 -6.95 9.83
CA ASN A 191 24.03 -6.06 9.91
C ASN A 191 23.65 -4.69 10.50
N PRO A 192 24.60 -4.02 11.20
CA PRO A 192 24.40 -2.66 11.68
C PRO A 192 24.22 -1.67 10.52
N TYR A 193 23.63 -0.52 10.83
CA TYR A 193 23.21 0.45 9.81
C TYR A 193 24.34 0.94 8.89
N ASP A 194 25.53 1.14 9.41
CA ASP A 194 26.70 1.56 8.61
C ASP A 194 27.06 0.58 7.47
N ARG A 195 26.87 -0.72 7.70
CA ARG A 195 27.03 -1.76 6.67
C ARG A 195 25.84 -1.81 5.73
N LYS A 196 24.61 -1.70 6.27
CA LYS A 196 23.39 -1.62 5.47
C LYS A 196 23.41 -0.42 4.53
N ALA A 197 23.81 0.75 5.00
CA ALA A 197 23.90 1.98 4.22
C ALA A 197 24.82 1.86 2.99
N LYS A 198 25.94 1.12 3.11
CA LYS A 198 26.83 0.85 1.97
C LYS A 198 26.16 0.01 0.89
N ILE A 199 25.31 -0.93 1.28
CA ILE A 199 24.55 -1.79 0.35
C ILE A 199 23.42 -1.00 -0.29
N TYR A 200 22.66 -0.20 0.48
CA TYR A 200 21.55 0.62 -0.02
C TYR A 200 21.98 1.60 -1.13
N LYS A 201 23.21 2.16 -1.06
CA LYS A 201 23.78 3.01 -2.11
C LYS A 201 23.87 2.36 -3.48
N ASN A 202 23.93 1.02 -3.52
CA ASN A 202 24.03 0.23 -4.75
C ASN A 202 22.67 -0.31 -5.24
N SER A 203 21.58 -0.05 -4.51
CA SER A 203 20.24 -0.46 -4.92
C SER A 203 19.78 0.27 -6.20
N ASN A 204 19.00 -0.41 -7.03
CA ASN A 204 18.30 0.20 -8.16
C ASN A 204 17.02 0.93 -7.71
N ILE A 205 16.57 0.70 -6.47
CA ILE A 205 15.39 1.33 -5.90
C ILE A 205 15.79 2.70 -5.36
N LYS A 206 15.25 3.75 -5.97
CA LYS A 206 15.64 5.13 -5.67
C LYS A 206 15.36 5.50 -4.22
N THR A 207 14.18 5.17 -3.71
CA THR A 207 13.80 5.45 -2.32
C THR A 207 14.73 4.80 -1.32
N THR A 208 15.22 3.59 -1.58
CA THR A 208 16.20 2.90 -0.73
C THR A 208 17.59 3.51 -0.86
N LYS A 209 18.00 3.85 -2.08
CA LYS A 209 19.29 4.48 -2.34
C LYS A 209 19.43 5.85 -1.66
N GLU A 210 18.35 6.61 -1.54
CA GLU A 210 18.30 7.92 -0.89
C GLU A 210 18.42 7.84 0.65
N ILE A 211 18.13 6.68 1.28
CA ILE A 211 18.19 6.55 2.75
C ILE A 211 19.55 6.96 3.32
N PRO A 212 20.71 6.43 2.87
CA PRO A 212 22.02 6.81 3.40
C PRO A 212 22.48 8.21 2.97
N GLU A 213 21.79 8.86 2.05
CA GLU A 213 22.04 10.26 1.71
C GLU A 213 21.37 11.21 2.71
N GLN A 214 20.23 10.79 3.27
CA GLN A 214 19.43 11.56 4.22
C GLN A 214 19.84 11.28 5.68
N TYR A 215 20.24 10.06 6.00
CA TYR A 215 20.51 9.59 7.35
C TYR A 215 21.91 8.98 7.45
N SER A 216 22.79 9.59 8.22
CA SER A 216 24.13 9.05 8.51
C SER A 216 24.12 7.95 9.57
N THR A 217 23.14 7.99 10.48
CA THR A 217 22.85 7.00 11.53
C THR A 217 21.39 6.62 11.46
N TRP A 218 21.01 5.48 12.05
CA TRP A 218 19.60 5.08 12.13
C TRP A 218 19.14 5.04 13.58
N GLU A 219 18.27 5.96 13.94
CA GLU A 219 17.80 6.17 15.30
C GLU A 219 16.26 6.12 15.36
N ALA A 220 15.71 6.06 16.58
CA ALA A 220 14.26 6.02 16.78
C ALA A 220 13.53 7.22 16.15
N SER A 221 14.17 8.37 16.05
CA SER A 221 13.65 9.59 15.42
C SER A 221 13.53 9.52 13.88
N ASN A 222 14.21 8.55 13.24
CA ASN A 222 14.19 8.37 11.79
C ASN A 222 12.99 7.53 11.29
N ASN A 223 12.26 6.89 12.20
CA ASN A 223 11.14 5.99 11.90
C ASN A 223 9.82 6.72 11.67
#